data_148087707990f2278601a6637395e2c6
#
_entry.id   148087707990f2278601a6637395e2c6
#
_cell.length_a   1.000
_cell.length_b   1.000
_cell.length_c   1.000
_cell.angle_alpha   90.00
_cell.angle_beta   90.00
_cell.angle_gamma   90.00
#
_symmetry.space_group_name_H-M   'P 1'
#
loop_
_entity.id
_entity.type
_entity.pdbx_description
1 polymer ?
#
loop_
_entity_poly.entity_id
_entity_poly.type
_entity_poly.pdbx_seq_one_letter_code
_entity_poly.pdbx_strand_id
1 'polypeptide(L)'
;MPDYTVGMICSRSGLANKESVIVLNAPGIIDVGYTGELKVILMNLSNRIFTRKAHSKIAQLLVVNLTPVEKIIVSSDSFNIMTSSYERQSNGFGSTGN
;
A
#
# COMPACT_ATOMS: atom_id res chain seq x y z
N MET A 1 13.63 -2.35 7.98
CA MET A 1 13.27 -0.95 8.26
C MET A 1 13.47 -0.65 9.75
N PRO A 2 13.86 0.57 10.09
CA PRO A 2 13.96 0.96 11.50
C PRO A 2 12.62 0.86 12.21
N ASP A 3 12.68 0.73 13.53
CA ASP A 3 11.47 0.75 14.36
C ASP A 3 10.72 2.07 14.20
N TYR A 4 9.42 2.03 14.38
CA TYR A 4 8.54 3.19 14.22
C TYR A 4 8.59 3.80 12.83
N THR A 5 8.82 2.97 11.83
CA THR A 5 8.71 3.38 10.43
C THR A 5 7.76 2.46 9.68
N VAL A 6 7.30 2.95 8.56
CA VAL A 6 6.49 2.16 7.64
C VAL A 6 6.97 2.42 6.22
N GLY A 7 6.96 1.40 5.38
CA GLY A 7 7.23 1.56 3.97
C GLY A 7 5.93 1.87 3.24
N MET A 8 6.02 2.73 2.22
CA MET A 8 4.88 3.05 1.37
C MET A 8 5.27 2.92 -0.08
N ILE A 9 4.61 2.02 -0.80
CA ILE A 9 4.80 1.86 -2.23
C ILE A 9 3.84 2.79 -2.94
N CYS A 10 4.38 3.70 -3.73
CA CYS A 10 3.62 4.74 -4.41
C CYS A 10 3.83 4.69 -5.91
N SER A 11 2.90 5.28 -6.63
CA SER A 11 3.02 5.44 -8.07
C SER A 11 4.17 6.40 -8.42
N ARG A 12 4.74 6.20 -9.59
CA ARG A 12 5.68 7.16 -10.16
C ARG A 12 4.89 8.15 -11.01
N SER A 13 5.09 9.43 -10.75
CA SER A 13 4.36 10.47 -11.46
C SER A 13 4.61 10.43 -12.98
N GLY A 14 5.81 10.09 -13.40
CA GLY A 14 6.12 9.97 -14.82
C GLY A 14 5.29 8.91 -15.53
N LEU A 15 5.17 7.73 -14.94
CA LEU A 15 4.34 6.67 -15.51
C LEU A 15 2.86 7.03 -15.48
N ALA A 16 2.40 7.61 -14.39
CA ALA A 16 1.02 8.03 -14.27
C ALA A 16 0.67 9.07 -15.33
N ASN A 17 1.53 10.06 -15.51
CA ASN A 17 1.28 11.15 -16.43
C ASN A 17 1.40 10.74 -17.90
N LYS A 18 2.43 9.99 -18.25
CA LYS A 18 2.74 9.67 -19.66
C LYS A 18 2.03 8.43 -20.14
N GLU A 19 1.81 7.46 -19.29
CA GLU A 19 1.32 6.15 -19.72
C GLU A 19 0.06 5.70 -18.99
N SER A 20 -0.44 6.51 -18.06
CA SER A 20 -1.64 6.19 -17.28
C SER A 20 -1.49 4.86 -16.52
N VAL A 21 -0.29 4.58 -16.03
CA VAL A 21 0.01 3.40 -15.22
C VAL A 21 0.26 3.82 -13.79
N ILE A 22 -0.45 3.23 -12.88
CA ILE A 22 -0.40 3.55 -11.45
C ILE A 22 -0.23 2.29 -10.62
N VAL A 23 0.18 2.48 -9.37
CA VAL A 23 0.11 1.42 -8.35
C VAL A 23 -1.33 1.38 -7.85
N LEU A 24 -2.00 0.27 -8.11
CA LEU A 24 -3.44 0.13 -7.88
C LEU A 24 -3.83 0.37 -6.43
N ASN A 25 -3.05 -0.13 -5.51
CA ASN A 25 -3.33 -0.03 -4.07
C ASN A 25 -2.51 1.06 -3.39
N ALA A 26 -2.03 2.05 -4.12
CA ALA A 26 -1.19 3.10 -3.54
C ALA A 26 -1.97 3.93 -2.51
N PRO A 27 -1.35 4.25 -1.36
CA PRO A 27 -0.05 3.74 -0.96
C PRO A 27 -0.13 2.29 -0.48
N GLY A 28 0.75 1.44 -0.99
CA GLY A 28 0.89 0.08 -0.48
C GLY A 28 1.73 0.10 0.79
N ILE A 29 1.15 -0.29 1.91
CA ILE A 29 1.79 -0.17 3.22
C ILE A 29 2.59 -1.43 3.53
N ILE A 30 3.82 -1.23 3.96
CA ILE A 30 4.72 -2.31 4.36
C ILE A 30 5.08 -2.08 5.83
N ASP A 31 4.64 -3.01 6.67
CA ASP A 31 4.90 -2.93 8.11
C ASP A 31 6.36 -3.20 8.42
N VAL A 32 6.83 -2.61 9.50
CA VAL A 32 8.14 -2.97 10.05
C VAL A 32 8.13 -4.45 10.43
N GLY A 33 9.19 -5.14 10.11
CA GLY A 33 9.26 -6.58 10.38
C GLY A 33 8.73 -7.46 9.24
N TYR A 34 8.15 -6.88 8.21
CA TYR A 34 7.77 -7.66 7.03
C TYR A 34 9.03 -8.20 6.35
N THR A 35 9.09 -9.50 6.15
CA THR A 35 10.24 -10.18 5.57
C THR A 35 9.95 -10.83 4.23
N GLY A 36 8.73 -10.72 3.74
CA GLY A 36 8.34 -11.30 2.48
C GLY A 36 8.82 -10.50 1.28
N GLU A 37 8.53 -11.00 0.11
CA GLU A 37 8.85 -10.34 -1.14
C GLU A 37 7.99 -9.09 -1.32
N LEU A 38 8.60 -8.00 -1.76
CA LEU A 38 7.86 -6.80 -2.12
C LEU A 38 7.27 -6.98 -3.51
N LYS A 39 5.98 -6.81 -3.61
CA LYS A 39 5.25 -6.92 -4.87
C LYS A 39 4.54 -5.62 -5.15
N VAL A 40 4.47 -5.27 -6.42
CA VAL A 40 3.79 -4.05 -6.88
C VAL A 40 2.64 -4.46 -7.78
N ILE A 41 1.46 -3.96 -7.45
CA ILE A 41 0.27 -4.18 -8.27
C ILE A 41 0.08 -2.96 -9.14
N LEU A 42 0.24 -3.13 -10.44
CA LEU A 42 0.07 -2.03 -11.40
C LEU A 42 -1.29 -2.10 -12.07
N MET A 43 -1.84 -0.95 -12.33
CA MET A 43 -3.06 -0.79 -13.11
C MET A 43 -2.74 0.06 -14.33
N ASN A 44 -3.04 -0.47 -15.51
CA ASN A 44 -2.90 0.27 -16.75
C ASN A 44 -4.28 0.84 -17.12
N LEU A 45 -4.40 2.14 -17.00
CA LEU A 45 -5.65 2.84 -17.29
C LEU A 45 -5.75 3.30 -18.75
N SER A 46 -4.73 3.01 -19.56
CA SER A 46 -4.75 3.34 -20.98
C SER A 46 -5.30 2.19 -21.79
N ASN A 47 -5.49 2.45 -23.08
CA ASN A 47 -5.83 1.40 -24.04
C ASN A 47 -4.61 0.88 -24.80
N ARG A 48 -3.41 1.19 -24.31
CA ARG A 48 -2.15 0.75 -24.92
C ARG A 48 -1.52 -0.33 -24.05
N ILE A 49 -0.73 -1.19 -24.67
CA ILE A 49 0.05 -2.19 -23.97
C ILE A 49 1.17 -1.48 -23.21
N PHE A 50 1.34 -1.84 -21.95
CA PHE A 50 2.42 -1.37 -21.12
C PHE A 50 3.45 -2.48 -20.96
N THR A 51 4.68 -2.23 -21.36
CA THR A 51 5.78 -3.16 -21.17
C THR A 51 7.00 -2.41 -20.66
N ARG A 52 7.81 -3.09 -19.86
CA ARG A 52 9.09 -2.57 -19.38
C ARG A 52 10.08 -3.71 -19.27
N LYS A 53 11.34 -3.39 -19.51
CA LYS A 53 12.44 -4.33 -19.30
C LYS A 53 12.62 -4.58 -17.80
N ALA A 54 13.21 -5.72 -17.47
CA ALA A 54 13.59 -6.01 -16.09
C ALA A 54 14.48 -4.88 -15.55
N HIS A 55 14.37 -4.61 -14.27
CA HIS A 55 15.09 -3.55 -13.56
C HIS A 55 14.66 -2.13 -13.91
N SER A 56 13.60 -1.98 -14.67
CA SER A 56 13.01 -0.65 -14.91
C SER A 56 12.31 -0.16 -13.65
N LYS A 57 12.28 1.15 -13.48
CA LYS A 57 11.60 1.77 -12.35
C LYS A 57 10.10 1.85 -12.63
N ILE A 58 9.30 1.17 -11.84
CA ILE A 58 7.84 1.12 -12.04
C ILE A 58 7.05 1.68 -10.87
N ALA A 59 7.70 1.87 -9.73
CA ALA A 59 7.08 2.40 -8.53
C ALA A 59 8.16 3.04 -7.67
N GLN A 60 7.77 3.62 -6.55
CA GLN A 60 8.74 4.16 -5.60
C GLN A 60 8.36 3.73 -4.19
N LEU A 61 9.39 3.54 -3.37
CA LEU A 61 9.23 3.18 -1.97
C LEU A 61 9.65 4.36 -1.11
N LEU A 62 8.77 4.77 -0.23
CA LEU A 62 9.05 5.78 0.79
C LEU A 62 9.11 5.08 2.14
N VAL A 63 10.05 5.50 2.98
CA VAL A 63 10.11 5.05 4.37
C VAL A 63 9.73 6.23 5.23
N VAL A 64 8.65 6.09 5.97
CA VAL A 64 8.04 7.19 6.70
C VAL A 64 8.14 6.90 8.19
N ASN A 65 8.54 7.90 8.96
CA ASN A 65 8.57 7.80 10.41
C ASN A 65 7.16 7.87 10.95
N LEU A 66 6.88 6.99 11.91
CA LEU A 66 5.60 6.99 12.62
C LEU A 66 5.78 7.67 13.98
N THR A 67 4.76 8.40 14.39
CA THR A 67 4.70 8.91 15.75
C THR A 67 4.09 7.84 16.64
N PRO A 68 4.81 7.35 17.66
CA PRO A 68 4.20 6.38 18.57
C PRO A 68 2.97 7.00 19.25
N VAL A 69 1.88 6.24 19.28
CA VAL A 69 0.67 6.67 19.95
C VAL A 69 0.31 5.70 21.04
N GLU A 70 -0.25 6.23 22.13
CA GLU A 70 -0.75 5.39 23.19
C GLU A 70 -2.06 4.74 22.80
N LYS A 71 -2.44 3.72 23.56
CA LYS A 71 -3.68 3.02 23.34
C LYS A 71 -4.86 3.99 23.40
N ILE A 72 -5.71 3.93 22.39
CA ILE A 72 -6.93 4.73 22.33
C ILE A 72 -8.11 3.85 22.72
N ILE A 73 -8.90 4.34 23.67
CA ILE A 73 -10.12 3.66 24.09
C ILE A 73 -11.29 4.33 23.38
N VAL A 74 -12.07 3.52 22.64
CA VAL A 74 -13.22 4.01 21.90
C VAL A 74 -14.49 3.42 22.50
N SER A 75 -15.62 4.11 22.28
CA SER A 75 -16.91 3.61 22.70
C SER A 75 -17.33 2.38 21.89
N SER A 76 -18.28 1.60 22.40
CA SER A 76 -18.77 0.42 21.69
C SER A 76 -19.30 0.76 20.30
N ASP A 77 -20.03 1.85 20.17
CA ASP A 77 -20.59 2.25 18.88
C ASP A 77 -19.50 2.63 17.88
N SER A 78 -18.54 3.41 18.33
CA SER A 78 -17.38 3.76 17.48
C SER A 78 -16.58 2.52 17.11
N PHE A 79 -16.41 1.61 18.06
CA PHE A 79 -15.69 0.37 17.82
C PHE A 79 -16.37 -0.48 16.74
N ASN A 80 -17.68 -0.57 16.76
CA ASN A 80 -18.41 -1.35 15.74
C ASN A 80 -18.20 -0.79 14.33
N ILE A 81 -18.23 0.52 14.19
CA ILE A 81 -17.97 1.17 12.90
C ILE A 81 -16.55 0.89 12.44
N MET A 82 -15.58 1.04 13.33
CA MET A 82 -14.18 0.79 13.02
C MET A 82 -13.93 -0.67 12.66
N THR A 83 -14.59 -1.59 13.35
CA THR A 83 -14.44 -3.02 13.06
C THR A 83 -14.90 -3.34 11.64
N SER A 84 -16.01 -2.80 11.20
CA SER A 84 -16.49 -3.01 9.84
C SER A 84 -15.49 -2.52 8.79
N SER A 85 -14.92 -1.35 9.01
CA SER A 85 -13.90 -0.81 8.11
C SER A 85 -12.62 -1.65 8.14
N TYR A 86 -12.22 -2.08 9.32
CA TYR A 86 -11.03 -2.90 9.49
C TYR A 86 -11.17 -4.24 8.78
N GLU A 87 -12.31 -4.88 8.87
CA GLU A 87 -12.54 -6.15 8.19
C GLU A 87 -12.36 -6.03 6.68
N ARG A 88 -12.84 -4.96 6.07
CA ARG A 88 -12.61 -4.72 4.65
C ARG A 88 -11.14 -4.57 4.32
N GLN A 89 -10.41 -3.86 5.14
CA GLN A 89 -8.98 -3.63 4.92
C GLN A 89 -8.18 -4.92 5.11
N SER A 90 -8.50 -5.70 6.13
CA SER A 90 -7.76 -6.92 6.39
C SER A 90 -8.05 -8.01 5.36
N ASN A 91 -9.19 -7.99 4.71
CA ASN A 91 -9.52 -8.92 3.63
C ASN A 91 -8.98 -8.46 2.28
N GLY A 92 -8.60 -7.22 2.17
CA GLY A 92 -8.00 -6.71 0.96
C GLY A 92 -6.72 -7.47 0.66
N PHE A 93 -6.44 -7.67 -0.62
CA PHE A 93 -5.17 -8.25 -1.04
C PHE A 93 -5.03 -9.73 -0.73
N GLY A 94 -6.06 -10.37 -0.24
CA GLY A 94 -5.97 -11.78 0.11
C GLY A 94 -5.14 -12.06 1.35
N SER A 95 -4.78 -11.03 2.12
CA SER A 95 -3.94 -11.19 3.30
C SER A 95 -4.60 -12.04 4.38
N THR A 96 -5.91 -12.14 4.39
CA THR A 96 -6.67 -12.92 5.36
C THR A 96 -7.24 -14.20 4.77
N GLY A 97 -6.60 -14.74 3.78
CA GLY A 97 -6.98 -16.02 3.23
C GLY A 97 -8.06 -15.97 2.17
N ASN A 98 -8.17 -14.90 1.53
CA ASN A 98 -9.03 -14.84 0.35
C ASN A 98 -8.51 -15.76 -0.74
#